data_ad5ee248ef170aa3a922d75e60a920e1
#
_entry.id   ad5ee248ef170aa3a922d75e60a920e1
#
_cell.length_a   1.000
_cell.length_b   1.000
_cell.length_c   1.000
_cell.angle_alpha   90.00
_cell.angle_beta   90.00
_cell.angle_gamma   90.00
#
_symmetry.space_group_name_H-M   'P 1'
#
loop_
_entity.id
_entity.type
_entity.pdbx_description
1 polymer ?
#
loop_
_entity_poly.entity_id
_entity_poly.type
_entity_poly.pdbx_seq_one_letter_code
_entity_poly.pdbx_strand_id
1 'polypeptide(L)'
;MSGDIVDETIAQRSKIYGDPELSHENIGLAWTAAIQQHYGVRLDHPLPAFLVELMMVQFKAQRAARVFHEDNYVDARAYLKFAEADQRKAG
;
A
#
# COMPACT_ATOMS: atom_id res chain seq x y z
N MET A 1 -20.27 2.01 10.06
CA MET A 1 -20.04 1.52 8.70
C MET A 1 -18.55 1.32 8.46
N SER A 2 -18.19 0.31 7.71
CA SER A 2 -16.78 -0.02 7.48
C SER A 2 -15.99 1.11 6.81
N GLY A 3 -16.64 1.92 5.95
CA GLY A 3 -16.02 3.06 5.30
C GLY A 3 -15.55 4.13 6.28
N ASP A 4 -16.34 4.37 7.33
CA ASP A 4 -16.00 5.38 8.34
C ASP A 4 -14.77 4.96 9.13
N ILE A 5 -14.65 3.68 9.49
CA ILE A 5 -13.50 3.15 10.21
C ILE A 5 -12.25 3.26 9.37
N VAL A 6 -12.34 2.95 8.07
CA VAL A 6 -11.21 3.06 7.15
C VAL A 6 -10.76 4.51 7.03
N ASP A 7 -11.69 5.44 6.85
CA ASP A 7 -11.39 6.87 6.71
C ASP A 7 -10.75 7.44 7.97
N GLU A 8 -11.25 7.05 9.15
CA GLU A 8 -10.66 7.46 10.43
C GLU A 8 -9.22 6.95 10.57
N THR A 9 -8.99 5.69 10.21
CA THR A 9 -7.65 5.10 10.27
C THR A 9 -6.68 5.83 9.36
N ILE A 10 -7.09 6.14 8.13
CA ILE A 10 -6.27 6.88 7.18
C ILE A 10 -5.94 8.26 7.74
N ALA A 11 -6.93 8.99 8.28
CA ALA A 11 -6.73 10.31 8.84
C ALA A 11 -5.75 10.30 10.00
N GLN A 12 -5.88 9.34 10.91
CA GLN A 12 -4.97 9.20 12.05
C GLN A 12 -3.54 8.91 11.62
N ARG A 13 -3.37 8.01 10.67
CA ARG A 13 -2.03 7.62 10.18
C ARG A 13 -1.38 8.76 9.41
N SER A 14 -2.15 9.54 8.65
CA SER A 14 -1.62 10.68 7.93
C SER A 14 -1.05 11.74 8.86
N LYS A 15 -1.61 11.92 10.04
CA LYS A 15 -1.08 12.85 11.04
C LYS A 15 0.29 12.42 11.57
N ILE A 16 0.52 11.11 11.65
CA ILE A 16 1.76 10.55 12.21
C ILE A 16 2.81 10.34 11.12
N TYR A 17 2.42 9.78 9.99
CA TYR A 17 3.34 9.33 8.94
C TYR A 17 3.41 10.27 7.73
N GLY A 18 2.59 11.33 7.70
CA GLY A 18 2.54 12.27 6.59
C GLY A 18 1.67 11.79 5.44
N ASP A 19 1.95 12.33 4.25
CA ASP A 19 1.17 12.04 3.06
C ASP A 19 1.36 10.60 2.60
N PRO A 20 0.30 9.77 2.61
CA PRO A 20 0.41 8.38 2.19
C PRO A 20 0.80 8.23 0.71
N GLU A 21 0.38 9.13 -0.17
CA GLU A 21 0.73 9.06 -1.59
C GLU A 21 2.24 9.17 -1.77
N LEU A 22 2.85 10.18 -1.15
CA LEU A 22 4.30 10.37 -1.20
C LEU A 22 5.04 9.18 -0.58
N SER A 23 4.57 8.71 0.57
CA SER A 23 5.17 7.57 1.25
C SER A 23 5.14 6.32 0.38
N HIS A 24 4.01 6.04 -0.26
CA HIS A 24 3.87 4.84 -1.10
C HIS A 24 4.69 4.94 -2.37
N GLU A 25 4.83 6.13 -2.94
CA GLU A 25 5.74 6.35 -4.07
C GLU A 25 7.19 6.05 -3.67
N ASN A 26 7.62 6.54 -2.51
CA ASN A 26 8.97 6.32 -2.01
C ASN A 26 9.23 4.84 -1.70
N ILE A 27 8.25 4.14 -1.16
CA ILE A 27 8.35 2.69 -0.95
C ILE A 27 8.53 1.98 -2.29
N GLY A 28 7.79 2.39 -3.31
CA GLY A 28 7.92 1.83 -4.65
C GLY A 28 9.33 1.99 -5.21
N LEU A 29 9.93 3.16 -5.03
CA LEU A 29 11.31 3.42 -5.45
C LEU A 29 12.29 2.52 -4.68
N ALA A 30 12.11 2.40 -3.37
CA ALA A 30 12.98 1.59 -2.53
C ALA A 30 12.88 0.10 -2.89
N TRP A 31 11.69 -0.41 -3.10
CA TRP A 31 11.48 -1.81 -3.48
C TRP A 31 12.03 -2.11 -4.85
N THR A 32 11.89 -1.16 -5.80
CA THR A 32 12.48 -1.29 -7.13
C THR A 32 14.00 -1.43 -7.02
N ALA A 33 14.63 -0.58 -6.22
CA ALA A 33 16.07 -0.63 -6.00
C ALA A 33 16.50 -1.98 -5.42
N ALA A 34 15.75 -2.49 -4.43
CA ALA A 34 16.06 -3.77 -3.80
C ALA A 34 15.95 -4.94 -4.78
N ILE A 35 14.88 -4.96 -5.59
CA ILE A 35 14.67 -6.00 -6.60
C ILE A 35 15.81 -5.99 -7.62
N GLN A 36 16.15 -4.81 -8.12
CA GLN A 36 17.23 -4.66 -9.10
C GLN A 36 18.57 -5.12 -8.54
N GLN A 37 18.85 -4.75 -7.30
CA GLN A 37 20.10 -5.13 -6.65
C GLN A 37 20.18 -6.66 -6.46
N HIS A 38 19.09 -7.27 -5.99
CA HIS A 38 19.08 -8.70 -5.70
C HIS A 38 19.19 -9.55 -6.97
N TYR A 39 18.41 -9.21 -8.00
CA TYR A 39 18.36 -10.03 -9.22
C TYR A 39 19.36 -9.60 -10.28
N GLY A 40 20.06 -8.48 -10.07
CA GLY A 40 21.00 -7.97 -11.08
C GLY A 40 20.31 -7.54 -12.36
N VAL A 41 19.09 -7.03 -12.26
CA VAL A 41 18.28 -6.60 -13.41
C VAL A 41 17.97 -5.12 -13.28
N ARG A 42 17.52 -4.52 -14.36
CA ARG A 42 17.04 -3.14 -14.37
C ARG A 42 15.59 -3.15 -14.86
N LEU A 43 14.70 -2.59 -14.06
CA LEU A 43 13.31 -2.42 -14.46
C LEU A 43 13.17 -1.16 -15.29
N ASP A 44 12.29 -1.20 -16.30
CA ASP A 44 12.05 -0.05 -17.18
C ASP A 44 11.43 1.11 -16.41
N HIS A 45 10.62 0.80 -15.41
CA HIS A 45 9.94 1.80 -14.58
C HIS A 45 9.96 1.33 -13.13
N PRO A 46 9.99 2.28 -12.16
CA PRO A 46 9.85 1.89 -10.75
C PRO A 46 8.45 1.37 -10.48
N LEU A 47 8.31 0.58 -9.40
CA LEU A 47 7.01 0.13 -8.94
C LEU A 47 6.16 1.36 -8.61
N PRO A 48 4.98 1.54 -9.25
CA PRO A 48 4.13 2.67 -8.94
C PRO A 48 3.44 2.49 -7.59
N ALA A 49 2.98 3.61 -7.02
CA ALA A 49 2.33 3.59 -5.70
C ALA A 49 1.16 2.62 -5.64
N PHE A 50 0.32 2.55 -6.68
CA PHE A 50 -0.83 1.65 -6.64
C PHE A 50 -0.41 0.18 -6.59
N LEU A 51 0.70 -0.18 -7.22
CA LEU A 51 1.19 -1.56 -7.16
C LEU A 51 1.70 -1.90 -5.76
N VAL A 52 2.43 -0.98 -5.13
CA VAL A 52 2.86 -1.13 -3.73
C VAL A 52 1.65 -1.37 -2.83
N GLU A 53 0.61 -0.57 -3.02
CA GLU A 53 -0.61 -0.66 -2.22
C GLU A 53 -1.35 -1.99 -2.42
N LEU A 54 -1.42 -2.48 -3.66
CA LEU A 54 -1.99 -3.79 -3.95
C LEU A 54 -1.16 -4.92 -3.32
N MET A 55 0.15 -4.78 -3.30
CA MET A 55 1.03 -5.74 -2.64
C MET A 55 0.80 -5.73 -1.13
N MET A 56 0.55 -4.57 -0.54
CA MET A 56 0.23 -4.47 0.88
C MET A 56 -1.13 -5.08 1.21
N VAL A 57 -2.11 -5.01 0.30
CA VAL A 57 -3.37 -5.74 0.46
C VAL A 57 -3.10 -7.24 0.59
N GLN A 58 -2.24 -7.78 -0.26
CA GLN A 58 -1.87 -9.20 -0.22
C GLN A 58 -1.14 -9.56 1.07
N PHE A 59 -0.25 -8.69 1.53
CA PHE A 59 0.45 -8.88 2.81
C PHE A 59 -0.55 -8.98 3.97
N LYS A 60 -1.52 -8.08 4.02
CA LYS A 60 -2.54 -8.09 5.07
C LYS A 60 -3.45 -9.32 4.95
N ALA A 61 -3.76 -9.75 3.73
CA ALA A 61 -4.55 -10.96 3.49
C ALA A 61 -3.83 -12.20 4.02
N GLN A 62 -2.52 -12.31 3.82
CA GLN A 62 -1.74 -13.43 4.34
C GLN A 62 -1.74 -13.46 5.86
N ARG A 63 -1.62 -12.30 6.50
CA ARG A 63 -1.68 -12.21 7.95
C ARG A 63 -3.08 -12.59 8.48
N ALA A 64 -4.12 -12.15 7.80
CA ALA A 64 -5.50 -12.47 8.16
C ALA A 64 -5.78 -13.97 8.04
N ALA A 65 -5.17 -14.63 7.08
CA ALA A 65 -5.37 -16.06 6.85
C ALA A 65 -4.90 -16.92 8.04
N ARG A 66 -3.91 -16.44 8.79
CA ARG A 66 -3.39 -17.19 9.94
C ARG A 66 -4.36 -17.17 11.13
N VAL A 67 -4.84 -15.99 11.48
CA VAL A 67 -5.75 -15.82 12.60
C VAL A 67 -6.51 -14.51 12.42
N PHE A 68 -7.76 -14.47 12.83
CA PHE A 68 -8.56 -13.26 12.71
C PHE A 68 -7.99 -12.14 13.56
N HIS A 69 -7.80 -10.97 12.93
CA HIS A 69 -7.47 -9.72 13.60
C HIS A 69 -8.07 -8.60 12.76
N GLU A 70 -8.96 -7.84 13.36
CA GLU A 70 -9.73 -6.82 12.63
C GLU A 70 -8.83 -5.83 11.90
N ASP A 71 -7.70 -5.45 12.50
CA ASP A 71 -6.78 -4.48 11.92
C ASP A 71 -6.28 -4.90 10.54
N ASN A 72 -6.11 -6.21 10.30
CA ASN A 72 -5.69 -6.67 8.97
C ASN A 72 -6.72 -6.33 7.90
N TYR A 73 -8.00 -6.47 8.24
CA TYR A 73 -9.07 -6.14 7.30
C TYR A 73 -9.22 -4.63 7.11
N VAL A 74 -9.13 -3.85 8.18
CA VAL A 74 -9.18 -2.39 8.10
C VAL A 74 -8.02 -1.87 7.26
N ASP A 75 -6.80 -2.35 7.52
CA ASP A 75 -5.61 -1.96 6.78
C ASP A 75 -5.70 -2.35 5.30
N ALA A 76 -6.17 -3.57 5.03
CA ALA A 76 -6.32 -4.03 3.63
C ALA A 76 -7.30 -3.14 2.86
N ARG A 77 -8.43 -2.78 3.48
CA ARG A 77 -9.40 -1.89 2.84
C ARG A 77 -8.82 -0.50 2.60
N ALA A 78 -8.00 0.01 3.54
CA ALA A 78 -7.34 1.30 3.36
C ALA A 78 -6.37 1.28 2.17
N TYR A 79 -5.53 0.26 2.09
CA TYR A 79 -4.61 0.10 0.97
C TYR A 79 -5.35 -0.06 -0.36
N LEU A 80 -6.43 -0.82 -0.35
CA LEU A 80 -7.23 -1.01 -1.57
C LEU A 80 -7.85 0.30 -2.05
N LYS A 81 -8.30 1.12 -1.12
CA LYS A 81 -8.85 2.44 -1.42
C LYS A 81 -7.79 3.36 -2.05
N PHE A 82 -6.59 3.38 -1.49
CA PHE A 82 -5.46 4.12 -2.06
C PHE A 82 -5.11 3.63 -3.45
N ALA A 83 -5.04 2.30 -3.62
CA ALA A 83 -4.68 1.70 -4.90
C ALA A 83 -5.67 2.10 -5.99
N GLU A 84 -6.95 2.03 -5.70
CA GLU A 84 -7.98 2.42 -6.65
C GLU A 84 -7.83 3.89 -7.06
N ALA A 85 -7.65 4.79 -6.09
CA ALA A 85 -7.51 6.21 -6.36
C ALA A 85 -6.26 6.50 -7.19
N ASP A 86 -5.13 5.89 -6.85
CA ASP A 86 -3.87 6.13 -7.53
C ASP A 86 -3.87 5.54 -8.94
N GLN A 87 -4.49 4.37 -9.12
CA GLN A 87 -4.59 3.75 -10.43
C GLN A 87 -5.49 4.55 -11.36
N ARG A 88 -6.56 5.13 -10.84
CA ARG A 88 -7.43 6.02 -11.62
C ARG A 88 -6.68 7.24 -12.12
N LYS A 89 -5.79 7.82 -11.29
CA LYS A 89 -4.97 8.96 -11.69
C LYS A 89 -3.95 8.59 -12.77
N ALA A 90 -3.41 7.39 -12.68
CA ALA A 90 -2.39 6.93 -13.63
C ALA A 90 -2.97 6.64 -15.00
N GLY A 91 -4.25 6.53 -15.07
CA GLY A 91 -4.92 6.41 -16.35
C GLY A 91 -5.53 5.19 -16.73
#